data_1ff41427375652aef25956fa72669d37
#
_entry.id   1ff41427375652aef25956fa72669d37
#
_cell.length_a   1.000
_cell.length_b   1.000
_cell.length_c   1.000
_cell.angle_alpha   90.00
_cell.angle_beta   90.00
_cell.angle_gamma   90.00
#
_symmetry.space_group_name_H-M   'P 1'
#
loop_
_entity.id
_entity.type
_entity.pdbx_description
1 polymer ?
#
loop_
_entity_poly.entity_id
_entity_poly.type
_entity_poly.pdbx_seq_one_letter_code
_entity_poly.pdbx_strand_id
1 'polypeptide(L)'
;MFRSHVKDKKAMKKYLILLVLGLSSPLYAQKFAYFPSAKNWEHKAPSFFNLDTAKLNDAIRFAKSTESSLPKNLWLSQAMQYGKEPFSDPIGPMADRGPAAGLIIYKGYIVAEWGNPSSVEMTHSVTKSILSSVVGLAYDKGLISSLDDKVYTYLPPVEVANTEGIQATQNPIAKTSFIYPFETEHNRKINWEHLLRQTSDWEGVLWGKPDWADRPSDKSSEWTTRKRFEPGTVYKYNDTRVNALALATTLVWRKPLPEVLREYVMNPIGASNFWAWTGYKNAWIVMDGKMVQSVSGGGHFGGGMFINAYDMARFGLLTLRKGNWNGKQILSEDWIKKSTTPGTVNTGYGFMNYFLNTDRKLYPSAPASAYAHIGNGTNAIYVDAENDIVLVARWIEDKSLDGLIQRVLGALPNKH
;
A
#
# COMPACT_ATOMS: atom_id res chain seq x y z
N MET A 1 24.03 -30.68 -82.78
CA MET A 1 22.75 -31.22 -83.25
C MET A 1 21.61 -30.64 -82.40
N PHE A 2 20.85 -29.83 -83.06
CA PHE A 2 19.39 -29.61 -83.01
C PHE A 2 18.75 -29.14 -81.70
N ARG A 3 18.27 -27.93 -81.76
CA ARG A 3 16.97 -27.21 -81.94
C ARG A 3 16.33 -26.90 -80.60
N SER A 4 16.28 -25.61 -80.25
CA SER A 4 15.22 -24.61 -80.36
C SER A 4 13.84 -25.07 -79.81
N HIS A 5 13.34 -24.39 -78.84
CA HIS A 5 11.99 -23.83 -78.92
C HIS A 5 11.82 -22.65 -77.96
N VAL A 6 11.67 -21.50 -78.56
CA VAL A 6 11.13 -20.25 -77.99
C VAL A 6 9.61 -20.37 -78.00
N LYS A 7 8.95 -20.01 -76.91
CA LYS A 7 7.56 -19.53 -76.72
C LYS A 7 7.26 -19.74 -75.20
N ASP A 8 6.75 -18.84 -74.38
CA ASP A 8 5.93 -17.66 -74.58
C ASP A 8 6.09 -16.75 -73.36
N LYS A 9 6.62 -15.55 -73.59
CA LYS A 9 6.61 -14.43 -72.62
C LYS A 9 5.37 -13.59 -72.93
N LYS A 10 4.17 -13.96 -72.46
CA LYS A 10 3.00 -13.07 -72.60
C LYS A 10 1.79 -13.42 -71.72
N ALA A 11 1.95 -14.03 -70.59
CA ALA A 11 0.81 -14.33 -69.69
C ALA A 11 1.05 -14.05 -68.17
N MET A 12 1.99 -13.16 -67.81
CA MET A 12 2.29 -12.88 -66.42
C MET A 12 2.39 -11.39 -66.12
N LYS A 13 1.47 -10.60 -66.68
CA LYS A 13 1.37 -9.15 -66.46
C LYS A 13 -0.05 -8.65 -66.13
N LYS A 14 -0.94 -9.48 -65.61
CA LYS A 14 -2.33 -9.06 -65.29
C LYS A 14 -2.85 -9.38 -63.87
N TYR A 15 -2.03 -9.84 -62.97
CA TYR A 15 -2.47 -10.12 -61.57
C TYR A 15 -1.63 -9.46 -60.46
N LEU A 16 -1.05 -8.28 -60.75
CA LEU A 16 -0.28 -7.55 -59.73
C LEU A 16 -0.81 -6.14 -59.45
N ILE A 17 -2.11 -5.89 -59.62
CA ILE A 17 -2.76 -4.60 -59.29
C ILE A 17 -4.15 -4.90 -58.71
N LEU A 18 -4.25 -5.62 -57.60
CA LEU A 18 -5.50 -5.72 -56.81
C LEU A 18 -5.26 -6.31 -55.42
N LEU A 19 -4.25 -5.85 -54.69
CA LEU A 19 -4.11 -6.16 -53.28
C LEU A 19 -3.43 -5.05 -52.47
N VAL A 20 -3.81 -3.79 -52.71
CA VAL A 20 -3.43 -2.63 -51.85
C VAL A 20 -4.64 -1.72 -51.68
N LEU A 21 -5.75 -2.30 -51.30
CA LEU A 21 -6.91 -1.54 -50.82
C LEU A 21 -7.65 -2.39 -49.81
N GLY A 22 -7.32 -2.20 -48.54
CA GLY A 22 -8.15 -2.80 -47.50
C GLY A 22 -7.48 -3.17 -46.22
N LEU A 23 -6.66 -2.31 -45.63
CA LEU A 23 -6.36 -2.37 -44.17
C LEU A 23 -6.06 -0.94 -43.68
N SER A 24 -6.97 -0.01 -43.93
CA SER A 24 -7.13 1.13 -43.05
C SER A 24 -7.99 0.68 -41.87
N SER A 25 -7.40 -0.16 -40.99
CA SER A 25 -7.91 -0.27 -39.63
C SER A 25 -7.86 1.15 -39.06
N PRO A 26 -8.97 1.71 -38.54
CA PRO A 26 -8.88 2.96 -37.83
C PRO A 26 -7.89 2.69 -36.69
N LEU A 27 -6.74 3.34 -36.70
CA LEU A 27 -5.93 3.54 -35.52
C LEU A 27 -6.86 4.31 -34.58
N TYR A 28 -7.64 3.57 -33.78
CA TYR A 28 -8.15 4.11 -32.55
C TYR A 28 -6.90 4.55 -31.80
N ALA A 29 -6.66 5.86 -31.80
CA ALA A 29 -5.65 6.45 -30.95
C ALA A 29 -5.97 5.96 -29.54
N GLN A 30 -5.23 4.97 -29.09
CA GLN A 30 -5.31 4.49 -27.73
C GLN A 30 -5.01 5.73 -26.89
N LYS A 31 -6.04 6.29 -26.26
CA LYS A 31 -5.92 7.48 -25.43
C LYS A 31 -4.98 7.07 -24.31
N PHE A 32 -3.68 7.37 -24.47
CA PHE A 32 -2.68 7.06 -23.45
C PHE A 32 -3.15 7.69 -22.15
N ALA A 33 -3.23 6.86 -21.10
CA ALA A 33 -3.54 7.36 -19.78
C ALA A 33 -2.50 8.40 -19.38
N TYR A 34 -2.93 9.52 -18.81
CA TYR A 34 -2.02 10.53 -18.31
C TYR A 34 -1.32 10.06 -17.05
N PHE A 35 0.00 10.29 -17.00
CA PHE A 35 0.84 10.06 -15.83
C PHE A 35 1.59 11.36 -15.50
N PRO A 36 1.53 11.85 -14.26
CA PRO A 36 2.23 13.06 -13.89
C PRO A 36 3.74 12.86 -13.88
N SER A 37 4.49 13.88 -14.34
CA SER A 37 5.94 13.89 -14.20
C SER A 37 6.37 14.09 -12.73
N ALA A 38 7.66 13.85 -12.41
CA ALA A 38 8.19 14.05 -11.06
C ALA A 38 8.06 15.50 -10.57
N LYS A 39 8.13 16.48 -11.49
CA LYS A 39 8.16 17.91 -11.15
C LYS A 39 6.83 18.62 -11.31
N ASN A 40 5.90 18.00 -12.03
CA ASN A 40 4.65 18.66 -12.39
C ASN A 40 3.50 17.66 -12.45
N TRP A 41 2.45 17.92 -11.68
CA TRP A 41 1.18 17.22 -11.78
C TRP A 41 0.13 18.20 -12.28
N GLU A 42 -0.39 17.95 -13.49
CA GLU A 42 -1.32 18.87 -14.11
C GLU A 42 -2.66 18.92 -13.37
N HIS A 43 -3.11 20.15 -13.15
CA HIS A 43 -4.48 20.42 -12.71
C HIS A 43 -5.35 20.66 -13.95
N LYS A 44 -6.55 20.11 -13.91
CA LYS A 44 -7.58 20.39 -14.92
C LYS A 44 -8.83 20.90 -14.23
N ALA A 45 -9.41 21.96 -14.78
CA ALA A 45 -10.72 22.43 -14.31
C ALA A 45 -11.74 21.28 -14.41
N PRO A 46 -12.64 21.11 -13.43
CA PRO A 46 -13.67 20.07 -13.47
C PRO A 46 -14.47 20.05 -14.78
N SER A 47 -14.77 21.24 -15.32
CA SER A 47 -15.49 21.42 -16.59
C SER A 47 -14.78 20.82 -17.81
N PHE A 48 -13.44 20.69 -17.77
CA PHE A 48 -12.68 20.02 -18.84
C PHE A 48 -13.11 18.57 -19.05
N PHE A 49 -13.58 17.93 -17.99
CA PHE A 49 -14.08 16.56 -18.01
C PHE A 49 -15.61 16.48 -17.89
N ASN A 50 -16.32 17.60 -18.02
CA ASN A 50 -17.76 17.69 -17.77
C ASN A 50 -18.17 17.25 -16.35
N LEU A 51 -17.28 17.42 -15.38
CA LEU A 51 -17.62 17.19 -13.98
C LEU A 51 -18.49 18.35 -13.45
N ASP A 52 -19.43 18.02 -12.59
CA ASP A 52 -20.25 19.02 -11.89
C ASP A 52 -19.41 19.74 -10.84
N THR A 53 -18.99 20.97 -11.17
CA THR A 53 -18.14 21.80 -10.29
C THR A 53 -18.84 22.14 -8.98
N ALA A 54 -20.16 22.33 -8.98
CA ALA A 54 -20.90 22.66 -7.76
C ALA A 54 -20.89 21.47 -6.77
N LYS A 55 -21.09 20.26 -7.27
CA LYS A 55 -21.03 19.03 -6.46
C LYS A 55 -19.61 18.75 -5.97
N LEU A 56 -18.56 18.97 -6.78
CA LEU A 56 -17.17 18.84 -6.31
C LEU A 56 -16.87 19.86 -5.21
N ASN A 57 -17.31 21.09 -5.35
CA ASN A 57 -17.17 22.11 -4.30
C ASN A 57 -17.95 21.70 -3.02
N ASP A 58 -19.09 21.02 -3.15
CA ASP A 58 -19.81 20.45 -2.02
C ASP A 58 -19.00 19.33 -1.34
N ALA A 59 -18.39 18.43 -2.10
CA ALA A 59 -17.51 17.39 -1.58
C ALA A 59 -16.34 18.00 -0.77
N ILE A 60 -15.72 19.07 -1.27
CA ILE A 60 -14.63 19.79 -0.58
C ILE A 60 -15.14 20.43 0.72
N ARG A 61 -16.32 21.10 0.70
CA ARG A 61 -16.90 21.68 1.92
C ARG A 61 -17.21 20.61 2.93
N PHE A 62 -17.78 19.48 2.50
CA PHE A 62 -18.08 18.34 3.35
C PHE A 62 -16.81 17.78 4.00
N ALA A 63 -15.74 17.55 3.22
CA ALA A 63 -14.47 17.04 3.76
C ALA A 63 -13.88 17.98 4.83
N LYS A 64 -13.94 19.30 4.61
CA LYS A 64 -13.48 20.28 5.60
C LYS A 64 -14.36 20.35 6.85
N SER A 65 -15.68 20.19 6.70
CA SER A 65 -16.62 20.26 7.83
C SER A 65 -16.64 19.00 8.69
N THR A 66 -16.08 17.91 8.18
CA THR A 66 -15.98 16.61 8.86
C THR A 66 -14.56 16.30 9.32
N GLU A 67 -13.75 17.34 9.61
CA GLU A 67 -12.43 17.14 10.21
C GLU A 67 -12.54 16.26 11.46
N SER A 68 -11.62 15.33 11.63
CA SER A 68 -11.58 14.44 12.78
C SER A 68 -11.57 15.20 14.10
N SER A 69 -12.43 14.82 15.01
CA SER A 69 -12.53 15.37 16.38
C SER A 69 -11.38 14.91 17.28
N LEU A 70 -10.60 13.90 16.88
CA LEU A 70 -9.44 13.42 17.63
C LEU A 70 -8.36 14.51 17.73
N PRO A 71 -7.61 14.55 18.84
CA PRO A 71 -6.55 15.54 19.03
C PRO A 71 -5.55 15.59 17.88
N LYS A 72 -5.07 16.81 17.58
CA LYS A 72 -3.97 16.99 16.61
C LYS A 72 -2.65 16.45 17.16
N ASN A 73 -2.45 16.51 18.46
CA ASN A 73 -1.36 15.81 19.11
C ASN A 73 -1.59 14.29 19.03
N LEU A 74 -0.80 13.60 18.22
CA LEU A 74 -1.01 12.18 17.97
C LEU A 74 -0.67 11.29 19.17
N TRP A 75 0.19 11.72 20.09
CA TRP A 75 0.42 11.01 21.34
C TRP A 75 -0.86 10.96 22.20
N LEU A 76 -1.51 12.11 22.34
CA LEU A 76 -2.77 12.19 23.05
C LEU A 76 -3.88 11.41 22.33
N SER A 77 -3.95 11.55 21.00
CA SER A 77 -4.92 10.82 20.18
C SER A 77 -4.78 9.29 20.35
N GLN A 78 -3.55 8.78 20.36
CA GLN A 78 -3.30 7.35 20.59
C GLN A 78 -3.64 6.92 22.01
N ALA A 79 -3.27 7.72 23.01
CA ALA A 79 -3.61 7.43 24.42
C ALA A 79 -5.13 7.33 24.62
N MET A 80 -5.90 8.22 23.97
CA MET A 80 -7.38 8.19 24.05
C MET A 80 -7.99 6.95 23.40
N GLN A 81 -7.41 6.47 22.29
CA GLN A 81 -7.96 5.36 21.51
C GLN A 81 -7.49 4.00 22.03
N TYR A 82 -6.23 3.88 22.43
CA TYR A 82 -5.56 2.59 22.72
C TYR A 82 -4.94 2.52 24.10
N GLY A 83 -4.99 3.58 24.91
CA GLY A 83 -4.32 3.64 26.21
C GLY A 83 -4.79 2.60 27.25
N LYS A 84 -5.92 1.93 26.99
CA LYS A 84 -6.40 0.81 27.83
C LYS A 84 -5.80 -0.54 27.45
N GLU A 85 -5.17 -0.63 26.28
CA GLU A 85 -4.50 -1.87 25.86
C GLU A 85 -3.21 -2.08 26.66
N PRO A 86 -2.85 -3.32 27.00
CA PRO A 86 -1.55 -3.59 27.61
C PRO A 86 -0.43 -3.26 26.62
N PHE A 87 0.70 -2.77 27.13
CA PHE A 87 1.83 -2.36 26.29
C PHE A 87 1.48 -1.27 25.23
N SER A 88 0.47 -0.44 25.49
CA SER A 88 -0.05 0.54 24.52
C SER A 88 0.91 1.70 24.22
N ASP A 89 1.90 1.96 25.07
CA ASP A 89 2.83 3.09 24.90
C ASP A 89 3.50 3.08 23.52
N PRO A 90 3.39 4.16 22.73
CA PRO A 90 4.12 4.25 21.48
C PRO A 90 5.63 4.23 21.69
N ILE A 91 6.34 3.49 20.82
CA ILE A 91 7.81 3.38 20.84
C ILE A 91 8.43 3.79 19.50
N GLY A 92 7.62 4.04 18.50
CA GLY A 92 8.03 4.65 17.24
C GLY A 92 7.79 6.15 17.22
N PRO A 93 8.41 6.88 16.28
CA PRO A 93 8.16 8.30 16.07
C PRO A 93 6.68 8.60 15.83
N MET A 94 6.23 9.71 16.39
CA MET A 94 4.91 10.30 16.16
C MET A 94 5.07 11.82 16.04
N ALA A 95 4.15 12.46 15.33
CA ALA A 95 4.13 13.90 15.14
C ALA A 95 2.70 14.43 15.19
N ASP A 96 2.55 15.69 15.48
CA ASP A 96 1.24 16.35 15.41
C ASP A 96 0.71 16.33 13.97
N ARG A 97 -0.61 16.24 13.82
CA ARG A 97 -1.29 16.28 12.52
C ARG A 97 -1.78 17.68 12.17
N GLY A 98 -1.89 17.96 10.90
CA GLY A 98 -2.58 19.14 10.39
C GLY A 98 -4.12 19.02 10.42
N PRO A 99 -4.81 20.02 9.88
CA PRO A 99 -6.24 19.96 9.61
C PRO A 99 -6.57 19.01 8.45
N ALA A 100 -7.88 18.77 8.22
CA ALA A 100 -8.35 17.96 7.12
C ALA A 100 -7.79 18.44 5.77
N ALA A 101 -7.18 17.52 5.02
CA ALA A 101 -6.58 17.79 3.72
C ALA A 101 -6.83 16.61 2.75
N GLY A 102 -6.71 16.88 1.46
CA GLY A 102 -6.83 15.84 0.45
C GLY A 102 -6.88 16.36 -0.97
N LEU A 103 -7.02 15.43 -1.92
CA LEU A 103 -7.13 15.75 -3.34
C LEU A 103 -7.88 14.65 -4.09
N ILE A 104 -8.44 15.03 -5.24
CA ILE A 104 -9.18 14.14 -6.15
C ILE A 104 -8.44 14.09 -7.48
N ILE A 105 -8.08 12.88 -7.87
CA ILE A 105 -7.52 12.57 -9.17
C ILE A 105 -8.61 11.95 -10.03
N TYR A 106 -8.84 12.50 -11.20
CA TYR A 106 -9.74 11.95 -12.20
C TYR A 106 -8.99 11.80 -13.53
N LYS A 107 -9.00 10.58 -14.07
CA LYS A 107 -8.26 10.23 -15.31
C LYS A 107 -6.77 10.61 -15.26
N GLY A 108 -6.18 10.55 -14.08
CA GLY A 108 -4.78 10.87 -13.81
C GLY A 108 -4.51 12.34 -13.47
N TYR A 109 -5.44 13.27 -13.68
CA TYR A 109 -5.28 14.72 -13.42
C TYR A 109 -5.83 15.11 -12.05
N ILE A 110 -5.21 16.10 -11.41
CA ILE A 110 -5.80 16.73 -10.23
C ILE A 110 -6.98 17.58 -10.67
N VAL A 111 -8.17 17.29 -10.14
CA VAL A 111 -9.40 18.04 -10.44
C VAL A 111 -9.93 18.83 -9.25
N ALA A 112 -9.50 18.49 -8.04
CA ALA A 112 -9.83 19.22 -6.82
C ALA A 112 -8.82 18.91 -5.72
N GLU A 113 -8.64 19.84 -4.78
CA GLU A 113 -7.84 19.67 -3.58
C GLU A 113 -8.32 20.60 -2.46
N TRP A 114 -7.98 20.27 -1.21
CA TRP A 114 -8.32 21.07 -0.03
C TRP A 114 -7.28 20.90 1.07
N GLY A 115 -7.27 21.86 1.99
CA GLY A 115 -6.29 21.89 3.08
C GLY A 115 -4.87 22.13 2.57
N ASN A 116 -3.91 21.43 3.17
CA ASN A 116 -2.53 21.45 2.74
C ASN A 116 -2.04 20.05 2.29
N PRO A 117 -2.27 19.65 1.03
CA PRO A 117 -1.83 18.33 0.52
C PRO A 117 -0.31 18.14 0.53
N SER A 118 0.49 19.22 0.63
CA SER A 118 1.95 19.17 0.70
C SER A 118 2.50 18.80 2.08
N SER A 119 1.68 18.87 3.13
CA SER A 119 2.13 18.50 4.48
C SER A 119 2.58 17.06 4.55
N VAL A 120 3.80 16.87 5.06
CA VAL A 120 4.35 15.54 5.36
C VAL A 120 3.89 15.14 6.75
N GLU A 121 3.03 14.15 6.81
CA GLU A 121 2.40 13.72 8.05
C GLU A 121 2.34 12.19 8.11
N MET A 122 2.20 11.67 9.32
CA MET A 122 2.04 10.24 9.56
C MET A 122 0.77 9.69 8.88
N THR A 123 0.88 8.57 8.16
CA THR A 123 -0.28 7.96 7.49
C THR A 123 -0.84 6.76 8.24
N HIS A 124 -0.25 6.41 9.38
CA HIS A 124 -0.62 5.19 10.08
C HIS A 124 -0.63 3.97 9.14
N SER A 125 -1.70 3.20 9.15
CA SER A 125 -1.77 1.91 8.48
C SER A 125 -1.80 1.93 6.95
N VAL A 126 -1.86 3.10 6.29
CA VAL A 126 -1.56 3.17 4.84
C VAL A 126 -0.16 2.61 4.55
N THR A 127 0.75 2.71 5.52
CA THR A 127 2.09 2.09 5.49
C THR A 127 2.05 0.60 5.15
N LYS A 128 1.02 -0.13 5.58
CA LYS A 128 0.89 -1.57 5.33
C LYS A 128 0.73 -1.88 3.84
N SER A 129 0.03 -1.02 3.11
CA SER A 129 -0.11 -1.16 1.65
C SER A 129 1.21 -0.90 0.94
N ILE A 130 2.01 0.03 1.45
CA ILE A 130 3.38 0.25 0.99
C ILE A 130 4.25 -0.98 1.27
N LEU A 131 4.15 -1.55 2.47
CA LEU A 131 4.84 -2.81 2.81
C LEU A 131 4.41 -3.94 1.87
N SER A 132 3.11 -4.10 1.59
CA SER A 132 2.62 -5.07 0.61
C SER A 132 3.33 -4.93 -0.74
N SER A 133 3.50 -3.70 -1.22
CA SER A 133 4.19 -3.45 -2.50
C SER A 133 5.65 -3.88 -2.49
N VAL A 134 6.35 -3.69 -1.37
CA VAL A 134 7.75 -4.12 -1.23
C VAL A 134 7.87 -5.65 -1.12
N VAL A 135 6.89 -6.32 -0.51
CA VAL A 135 6.76 -7.80 -0.56
C VAL A 135 6.49 -8.25 -1.98
N GLY A 136 5.59 -7.57 -2.70
CA GLY A 136 5.28 -7.85 -4.10
C GLY A 136 6.49 -7.75 -5.02
N LEU A 137 7.30 -6.72 -4.82
CA LEU A 137 8.57 -6.60 -5.55
C LEU A 137 9.53 -7.76 -5.26
N ALA A 138 9.59 -8.25 -4.01
CA ALA A 138 10.39 -9.43 -3.67
C ALA A 138 9.86 -10.69 -4.37
N TYR A 139 8.54 -10.85 -4.45
CA TYR A 139 7.88 -11.91 -5.20
C TYR A 139 8.14 -11.79 -6.70
N ASP A 140 7.92 -10.61 -7.29
CA ASP A 140 8.15 -10.36 -8.72
C ASP A 140 9.60 -10.58 -9.16
N LYS A 141 10.56 -10.42 -8.23
CA LYS A 141 12.00 -10.65 -8.48
C LYS A 141 12.45 -12.07 -8.13
N GLY A 142 11.56 -12.95 -7.71
CA GLY A 142 11.89 -14.32 -7.33
C GLY A 142 12.67 -14.44 -6.00
N LEU A 143 12.77 -13.37 -5.20
CA LEU A 143 13.31 -13.44 -3.84
C LEU A 143 12.39 -14.21 -2.90
N ILE A 144 11.10 -14.24 -3.19
CA ILE A 144 10.08 -15.10 -2.62
C ILE A 144 9.56 -15.94 -3.76
N SER A 145 9.78 -17.26 -3.71
CA SER A 145 9.43 -18.17 -4.82
C SER A 145 7.93 -18.44 -4.90
N SER A 146 7.28 -18.60 -3.75
CA SER A 146 5.84 -18.78 -3.62
C SER A 146 5.30 -18.13 -2.37
N LEU A 147 4.06 -17.63 -2.42
CA LEU A 147 3.37 -17.11 -1.22
C LEU A 147 2.96 -18.24 -0.26
N ASP A 148 2.93 -19.48 -0.72
CA ASP A 148 2.68 -20.68 0.09
C ASP A 148 3.91 -21.17 0.84
N ASP A 149 5.09 -20.70 0.47
CA ASP A 149 6.34 -21.06 1.14
C ASP A 149 6.33 -20.62 2.59
N LYS A 150 6.87 -21.45 3.46
CA LYS A 150 6.98 -21.16 4.89
C LYS A 150 8.01 -20.06 5.12
N VAL A 151 7.60 -19.01 5.83
CA VAL A 151 8.45 -17.83 6.06
C VAL A 151 9.78 -18.19 6.72
N TYR A 152 9.76 -19.13 7.68
CA TYR A 152 10.97 -19.52 8.41
C TYR A 152 12.09 -20.05 7.50
N THR A 153 11.76 -20.64 6.33
CA THR A 153 12.75 -21.17 5.38
C THR A 153 13.56 -20.09 4.66
N TYR A 154 13.15 -18.86 4.75
CA TYR A 154 13.82 -17.70 4.16
C TYR A 154 14.69 -16.91 5.14
N LEU A 155 14.62 -17.22 6.43
CA LEU A 155 15.20 -16.35 7.46
C LEU A 155 16.38 -17.00 8.15
N PRO A 156 17.54 -16.33 8.22
CA PRO A 156 18.62 -16.69 9.12
C PRO A 156 18.24 -16.34 10.58
N PRO A 157 19.02 -16.78 11.58
CA PRO A 157 19.00 -16.16 12.89
C PRO A 157 19.18 -14.64 12.77
N VAL A 158 18.34 -13.86 13.46
CA VAL A 158 18.34 -12.40 13.37
C VAL A 158 19.14 -11.81 14.52
N GLU A 159 20.26 -11.21 14.22
CA GLU A 159 21.05 -10.49 15.21
C GLU A 159 20.40 -9.14 15.54
N VAL A 160 19.96 -8.96 16.78
CA VAL A 160 19.33 -7.73 17.26
C VAL A 160 20.35 -6.88 17.97
N ALA A 161 20.52 -5.64 17.54
CA ALA A 161 21.37 -4.68 18.25
C ALA A 161 20.65 -4.16 19.49
N ASN A 162 21.25 -4.35 20.66
CA ASN A 162 20.77 -3.71 21.89
C ASN A 162 21.30 -2.28 21.95
N THR A 163 20.43 -1.32 21.63
CA THR A 163 20.78 0.10 21.64
C THR A 163 20.73 0.75 23.04
N GLU A 164 20.17 0.07 24.06
CA GLU A 164 20.02 0.65 25.40
C GLU A 164 21.36 0.86 26.12
N GLY A 165 22.40 0.11 25.74
CA GLY A 165 23.75 0.25 26.33
C GLY A 165 24.66 1.28 25.62
N ILE A 166 24.32 1.80 24.46
CA ILE A 166 25.20 2.66 23.66
C ILE A 166 25.40 4.04 24.30
N GLN A 167 24.43 4.54 25.03
CA GLN A 167 24.52 5.82 25.72
C GLN A 167 25.21 5.76 27.10
N ALA A 168 25.32 4.58 27.70
CA ALA A 168 25.76 4.41 29.08
C ALA A 168 27.24 4.00 29.25
N THR A 169 27.93 3.59 28.20
CA THR A 169 29.32 3.11 28.30
C THR A 169 30.19 3.70 27.20
N GLN A 170 31.39 4.14 27.58
CA GLN A 170 32.45 4.52 26.65
C GLN A 170 32.96 3.35 25.77
N ASN A 171 32.33 2.18 25.87
CA ASN A 171 32.68 1.00 25.10
C ASN A 171 31.55 0.70 24.08
N PRO A 172 31.81 0.91 22.77
CA PRO A 172 30.78 0.86 21.73
C PRO A 172 30.37 -0.57 21.31
N ILE A 173 30.74 -1.61 22.06
CA ILE A 173 30.29 -2.97 21.75
C ILE A 173 28.84 -3.10 22.24
N ALA A 174 27.88 -2.79 21.37
CA ALA A 174 26.49 -3.09 21.60
C ALA A 174 26.33 -4.60 21.93
N LYS A 175 25.66 -4.92 23.03
CA LYS A 175 25.30 -6.31 23.30
C LYS A 175 24.32 -6.75 22.23
N THR A 176 24.73 -7.67 21.37
CA THR A 176 23.88 -8.28 20.37
C THR A 176 23.30 -9.60 20.90
N SER A 177 22.09 -9.91 20.49
CA SER A 177 21.46 -11.20 20.75
C SER A 177 20.75 -11.68 19.50
N PHE A 178 20.65 -13.00 19.33
CA PHE A 178 19.89 -13.58 18.23
C PHE A 178 18.44 -13.81 18.64
N ILE A 179 17.52 -13.50 17.73
CA ILE A 179 16.11 -13.88 17.82
C ILE A 179 15.73 -14.78 16.66
N TYR A 180 14.69 -15.58 16.85
CA TYR A 180 14.18 -16.57 15.89
C TYR A 180 12.67 -16.40 15.74
N PRO A 181 12.20 -15.36 15.01
CA PRO A 181 10.80 -14.95 15.06
C PRO A 181 9.82 -15.95 14.46
N PHE A 182 10.30 -16.95 13.70
CA PHE A 182 9.45 -17.95 13.05
C PHE A 182 9.82 -19.40 13.40
N GLU A 183 10.50 -19.64 14.52
CA GLU A 183 11.03 -20.97 14.87
C GLU A 183 10.15 -21.78 15.83
N THR A 184 9.11 -21.21 16.46
CA THR A 184 8.18 -22.01 17.26
C THR A 184 7.42 -23.00 16.38
N GLU A 185 6.93 -24.10 16.93
CA GLU A 185 6.15 -25.11 16.20
C GLU A 185 4.97 -24.47 15.43
N HIS A 186 4.31 -23.50 16.07
CA HIS A 186 3.21 -22.76 15.47
C HIS A 186 3.69 -21.86 14.33
N ASN A 187 4.72 -21.03 14.58
CA ASN A 187 5.18 -20.04 13.60
C ASN A 187 5.83 -20.68 12.36
N ARG A 188 6.40 -21.88 12.46
CA ARG A 188 6.92 -22.64 11.31
C ARG A 188 5.83 -23.03 10.29
N LYS A 189 4.54 -23.02 10.68
CA LYS A 189 3.41 -23.29 9.78
C LYS A 189 3.01 -22.08 8.96
N ILE A 190 3.49 -20.87 9.30
CA ILE A 190 3.10 -19.62 8.69
C ILE A 190 3.77 -19.47 7.32
N ASN A 191 2.98 -19.17 6.30
CA ASN A 191 3.44 -18.80 4.97
C ASN A 191 3.30 -17.27 4.74
N TRP A 192 3.79 -16.78 3.61
CA TRP A 192 3.74 -15.37 3.26
C TRP A 192 2.30 -14.85 3.09
N GLU A 193 1.41 -15.66 2.49
CA GLU A 193 0.01 -15.26 2.32
C GLU A 193 -0.71 -15.10 3.66
N HIS A 194 -0.43 -15.95 4.64
CA HIS A 194 -1.00 -15.82 5.98
C HIS A 194 -0.64 -14.48 6.64
N LEU A 195 0.60 -14.01 6.47
CA LEU A 195 1.01 -12.69 6.97
C LEU A 195 0.33 -11.58 6.18
N LEU A 196 0.34 -11.64 4.85
CA LEU A 196 -0.26 -10.64 3.97
C LEU A 196 -1.76 -10.47 4.22
N ARG A 197 -2.48 -11.55 4.52
CA ARG A 197 -3.93 -11.53 4.80
C ARG A 197 -4.27 -11.32 6.28
N GLN A 198 -3.29 -11.14 7.15
CA GLN A 198 -3.49 -11.03 8.60
C GLN A 198 -4.22 -12.25 9.22
N THR A 199 -3.91 -13.43 8.71
CA THR A 199 -4.47 -14.72 9.18
C THR A 199 -3.42 -15.62 9.80
N SER A 200 -2.21 -15.11 10.06
CA SER A 200 -1.07 -15.91 10.53
C SER A 200 -1.19 -16.42 11.97
N ASP A 201 -1.90 -15.71 12.81
CA ASP A 201 -1.89 -15.86 14.27
C ASP A 201 -0.45 -16.00 14.85
N TRP A 202 0.54 -15.35 14.20
CA TRP A 202 1.93 -15.35 14.64
C TRP A 202 2.02 -15.06 16.13
N GLU A 203 2.85 -15.81 16.83
CA GLU A 203 3.07 -15.70 18.27
C GLU A 203 4.46 -15.17 18.60
N GLY A 204 4.53 -14.29 19.57
CA GLY A 204 5.80 -13.81 20.09
C GLY A 204 5.76 -12.38 20.60
N VAL A 205 6.95 -11.93 20.98
CA VAL A 205 7.22 -10.54 21.33
C VAL A 205 8.21 -9.98 20.32
N LEU A 206 7.83 -8.92 19.65
CA LEU A 206 8.71 -8.24 18.71
C LEU A 206 8.84 -6.77 19.11
N TRP A 207 10.07 -6.32 19.27
CA TRP A 207 10.39 -4.94 19.67
C TRP A 207 9.70 -4.52 20.99
N GLY A 208 9.57 -5.45 21.93
CA GLY A 208 8.89 -5.21 23.21
C GLY A 208 7.37 -5.20 23.15
N LYS A 209 6.78 -5.52 22.00
CA LYS A 209 5.32 -5.60 21.82
C LYS A 209 4.89 -7.05 21.64
N PRO A 210 4.18 -7.65 22.64
CA PRO A 210 3.59 -8.97 22.49
C PRO A 210 2.45 -8.96 21.46
N ASP A 211 2.33 -10.03 20.66
CA ASP A 211 1.26 -10.15 19.66
C ASP A 211 -0.15 -10.12 20.28
N TRP A 212 -0.30 -10.69 21.47
CA TRP A 212 -1.58 -10.73 22.16
C TRP A 212 -2.01 -9.36 22.72
N ALA A 213 -1.06 -8.44 22.93
CA ALA A 213 -1.32 -7.12 23.50
C ALA A 213 -1.94 -6.12 22.52
N ASP A 214 -1.90 -6.41 21.23
CA ASP A 214 -2.46 -5.56 20.20
C ASP A 214 -3.93 -5.93 19.95
N ARG A 215 -4.83 -5.00 20.28
CA ARG A 215 -6.29 -5.19 20.20
C ARG A 215 -6.72 -6.50 20.87
N PRO A 216 -6.40 -6.66 22.16
CA PRO A 216 -6.71 -7.87 22.90
C PRO A 216 -8.22 -8.10 22.99
N SER A 217 -8.63 -9.32 23.31
CA SER A 217 -10.03 -9.59 23.65
C SER A 217 -10.40 -8.92 24.99
N ASP A 218 -11.70 -8.72 25.22
CA ASP A 218 -12.19 -8.15 26.48
C ASP A 218 -11.92 -9.06 27.70
N LYS A 219 -11.56 -10.32 27.46
CA LYS A 219 -11.27 -11.31 28.50
C LYS A 219 -9.77 -11.37 28.79
N SER A 220 -9.30 -10.58 29.75
CA SER A 220 -7.88 -10.51 30.10
C SER A 220 -7.26 -11.85 30.55
N SER A 221 -8.05 -12.74 31.14
CA SER A 221 -7.61 -14.10 31.53
C SER A 221 -7.23 -15.00 30.34
N GLU A 222 -7.67 -14.67 29.13
CA GLU A 222 -7.40 -15.44 27.91
C GLU A 222 -6.19 -14.89 27.12
N TRP A 223 -5.67 -13.70 27.44
CA TRP A 223 -4.68 -13.02 26.60
C TRP A 223 -3.42 -13.85 26.32
N THR A 224 -2.89 -14.50 27.34
CA THR A 224 -1.66 -15.30 27.26
C THR A 224 -1.90 -16.81 27.20
N THR A 225 -3.13 -17.27 27.48
CA THR A 225 -3.44 -18.69 27.64
C THR A 225 -4.30 -19.25 26.52
N ARG A 226 -4.85 -18.39 25.62
CA ARG A 226 -5.70 -18.86 24.52
C ARG A 226 -4.94 -19.81 23.60
N LYS A 227 -5.63 -20.83 23.13
CA LYS A 227 -5.13 -21.70 22.07
C LYS A 227 -4.94 -20.88 20.79
N ARG A 228 -3.82 -21.09 20.11
CA ARG A 228 -3.56 -20.49 18.79
C ARG A 228 -4.47 -21.10 17.74
N PHE A 229 -4.91 -20.25 16.81
CA PHE A 229 -5.63 -20.69 15.63
C PHE A 229 -4.63 -21.21 14.58
N GLU A 230 -5.02 -22.22 13.80
CA GLU A 230 -4.19 -22.63 12.67
C GLU A 230 -4.02 -21.48 11.68
N PRO A 231 -2.78 -21.21 11.22
CA PRO A 231 -2.53 -20.15 10.26
C PRO A 231 -3.41 -20.27 9.02
N GLY A 232 -4.01 -19.17 8.59
CA GLY A 232 -4.95 -19.12 7.46
C GLY A 232 -6.41 -19.26 7.83
N THR A 233 -6.78 -19.55 9.10
CA THR A 233 -8.16 -19.87 9.48
C THR A 233 -8.93 -18.73 10.15
N VAL A 234 -8.24 -17.76 10.78
CA VAL A 234 -8.86 -16.63 11.48
C VAL A 234 -8.18 -15.33 11.09
N TYR A 235 -8.97 -14.37 10.64
CA TYR A 235 -8.51 -13.00 10.42
C TYR A 235 -8.41 -12.25 11.75
N LYS A 236 -7.25 -11.67 12.01
CA LYS A 236 -7.07 -10.71 13.11
C LYS A 236 -6.09 -9.63 12.69
N TYR A 237 -6.57 -8.41 12.60
CA TYR A 237 -5.72 -7.24 12.39
C TYR A 237 -4.78 -7.04 13.57
N ASN A 238 -3.47 -7.02 13.33
CA ASN A 238 -2.47 -6.99 14.39
C ASN A 238 -1.16 -6.36 13.92
N ASP A 239 -0.76 -5.27 14.57
CA ASP A 239 0.40 -4.47 14.17
C ASP A 239 1.73 -5.15 14.47
N THR A 240 1.82 -5.95 15.56
CA THR A 240 3.02 -6.72 15.87
C THR A 240 3.30 -7.77 14.80
N ARG A 241 2.25 -8.43 14.28
CA ARG A 241 2.34 -9.41 13.19
C ARG A 241 2.74 -8.77 11.87
N VAL A 242 2.28 -7.55 11.61
CA VAL A 242 2.74 -6.77 10.45
C VAL A 242 4.22 -6.43 10.57
N ASN A 243 4.70 -6.08 11.76
CA ASN A 243 6.12 -5.84 11.98
C ASN A 243 6.96 -7.10 11.80
N ALA A 244 6.43 -8.29 12.11
CA ALA A 244 7.09 -9.56 11.80
C ALA A 244 7.22 -9.77 10.27
N LEU A 245 6.19 -9.39 9.48
CA LEU A 245 6.29 -9.38 8.01
C LEU A 245 7.35 -8.36 7.54
N ALA A 246 7.38 -7.16 8.11
CA ALA A 246 8.37 -6.14 7.74
C ALA A 246 9.81 -6.61 8.01
N LEU A 247 10.05 -7.25 9.16
CA LEU A 247 11.33 -7.85 9.50
C LEU A 247 11.71 -8.96 8.50
N ALA A 248 10.80 -9.91 8.25
CA ALA A 248 11.04 -10.99 7.29
C ALA A 248 11.36 -10.45 5.89
N THR A 249 10.61 -9.44 5.45
CA THR A 249 10.84 -8.79 4.14
C THR A 249 12.20 -8.09 4.09
N THR A 250 12.62 -7.41 5.17
CA THR A 250 13.94 -6.78 5.27
C THR A 250 15.06 -7.81 5.07
N LEU A 251 14.93 -8.98 5.72
CA LEU A 251 15.91 -10.07 5.63
C LEU A 251 15.97 -10.69 4.24
N VAL A 252 14.83 -10.87 3.58
CA VAL A 252 14.76 -11.38 2.19
C VAL A 252 15.42 -10.41 1.20
N TRP A 253 15.18 -9.11 1.35
CA TRP A 253 15.81 -8.10 0.51
C TRP A 253 17.30 -7.88 0.81
N ARG A 254 17.75 -8.19 2.03
CA ARG A 254 19.07 -7.82 2.54
C ARG A 254 19.40 -6.34 2.30
N LYS A 255 18.38 -5.49 2.41
CA LYS A 255 18.44 -4.03 2.27
C LYS A 255 17.42 -3.38 3.19
N PRO A 256 17.66 -2.15 3.69
CA PRO A 256 16.61 -1.36 4.34
C PRO A 256 15.42 -1.17 3.42
N LEU A 257 14.20 -1.47 3.90
CA LEU A 257 12.99 -1.36 3.07
C LEU A 257 12.73 0.07 2.54
N PRO A 258 13.08 1.17 3.24
CA PRO A 258 12.99 2.51 2.67
C PRO A 258 13.85 2.71 1.41
N GLU A 259 15.02 2.06 1.32
CA GLU A 259 15.87 2.10 0.12
C GLU A 259 15.21 1.35 -1.03
N VAL A 260 14.67 0.15 -0.75
CA VAL A 260 13.93 -0.65 -1.74
C VAL A 260 12.73 0.14 -2.27
N LEU A 261 11.92 0.70 -1.36
CA LEU A 261 10.77 1.52 -1.74
C LEU A 261 11.17 2.70 -2.61
N ARG A 262 12.23 3.42 -2.24
CA ARG A 262 12.74 4.57 -3.00
C ARG A 262 13.16 4.18 -4.41
N GLU A 263 13.98 3.14 -4.51
CA GLU A 263 14.57 2.69 -5.78
C GLU A 263 13.52 2.15 -6.75
N TYR A 264 12.65 1.28 -6.26
CA TYR A 264 11.76 0.51 -7.13
C TYR A 264 10.35 1.08 -7.28
N VAL A 265 9.90 1.95 -6.37
CA VAL A 265 8.53 2.53 -6.42
C VAL A 265 8.56 4.04 -6.47
N MET A 266 9.07 4.71 -5.43
CA MET A 266 8.86 6.15 -5.27
C MET A 266 9.54 6.98 -6.35
N ASN A 267 10.82 6.69 -6.68
CA ASN A 267 11.51 7.35 -7.77
C ASN A 267 10.85 7.10 -9.13
N PRO A 268 10.53 5.85 -9.52
CA PRO A 268 9.84 5.57 -10.78
C PRO A 268 8.50 6.27 -10.97
N ILE A 269 7.70 6.43 -9.90
CA ILE A 269 6.42 7.16 -9.99
C ILE A 269 6.59 8.68 -9.86
N GLY A 270 7.82 9.16 -9.71
CA GLY A 270 8.10 10.58 -9.57
C GLY A 270 7.62 11.19 -8.26
N ALA A 271 7.60 10.41 -7.19
CA ALA A 271 7.30 10.91 -5.86
C ALA A 271 8.37 11.89 -5.38
N SER A 272 8.03 12.76 -4.44
CA SER A 272 8.97 13.69 -3.82
C SER A 272 10.02 12.96 -2.97
N ASN A 273 11.03 13.70 -2.51
CA ASN A 273 11.98 13.20 -1.52
C ASN A 273 11.56 13.50 -0.06
N PHE A 274 10.37 14.07 0.13
CA PHE A 274 9.85 14.51 1.44
C PHE A 274 8.99 13.43 2.09
N TRP A 275 9.50 12.21 2.17
CA TRP A 275 8.87 11.13 2.90
C TRP A 275 9.91 10.37 3.72
N ALA A 276 9.47 9.74 4.78
CA ALA A 276 10.27 8.86 5.60
C ALA A 276 9.47 7.62 5.99
N TRP A 277 10.12 6.48 6.07
CA TRP A 277 9.55 5.24 6.61
C TRP A 277 10.40 4.79 7.79
N THR A 278 9.85 4.82 8.98
CA THR A 278 10.57 4.62 10.23
C THR A 278 10.08 3.38 10.97
N GLY A 279 10.99 2.75 11.72
CA GLY A 279 10.67 1.71 12.69
C GLY A 279 10.52 2.24 14.11
N TYR A 280 10.51 1.32 15.08
CA TYR A 280 10.55 1.66 16.49
C TYR A 280 11.98 1.98 16.91
N LYS A 281 12.13 2.77 17.98
CA LYS A 281 13.46 3.18 18.49
C LYS A 281 14.39 2.01 18.82
N ASN A 282 13.82 0.84 19.17
CA ASN A 282 14.54 -0.38 19.52
C ASN A 282 14.54 -1.44 18.40
N ALA A 283 13.99 -1.15 17.21
CA ALA A 283 13.87 -2.11 16.11
C ALA A 283 15.11 -2.13 15.21
N TRP A 284 16.27 -2.38 15.78
CA TRP A 284 17.54 -2.42 15.05
C TRP A 284 18.10 -3.84 14.98
N ILE A 285 18.49 -4.25 13.79
CA ILE A 285 19.15 -5.52 13.50
C ILE A 285 20.55 -5.28 12.92
N VAL A 286 21.42 -6.27 13.08
CA VAL A 286 22.69 -6.31 12.36
C VAL A 286 22.53 -7.21 11.15
N MET A 287 22.76 -6.67 10.00
CA MET A 287 22.66 -7.38 8.73
C MET A 287 23.89 -7.05 7.86
N ASP A 288 24.65 -8.09 7.49
CA ASP A 288 25.90 -7.93 6.73
C ASP A 288 26.89 -6.95 7.37
N GLY A 289 27.01 -6.99 8.71
CA GLY A 289 27.89 -6.12 9.48
C GLY A 289 27.42 -4.66 9.61
N LYS A 290 26.18 -4.36 9.21
CA LYS A 290 25.60 -3.02 9.29
C LYS A 290 24.37 -3.01 10.17
N MET A 291 24.17 -1.92 10.91
CA MET A 291 22.92 -1.68 11.63
C MET A 291 21.83 -1.23 10.66
N VAL A 292 20.71 -1.96 10.65
CA VAL A 292 19.55 -1.69 9.80
C VAL A 292 18.32 -1.60 10.71
N GLN A 293 17.51 -0.56 10.53
CA GLN A 293 16.23 -0.46 11.23
C GLN A 293 15.17 -1.30 10.52
N SER A 294 14.55 -2.23 11.25
CA SER A 294 13.31 -2.86 10.82
C SER A 294 12.18 -1.84 10.93
N VAL A 295 11.53 -1.55 9.82
CA VAL A 295 10.47 -0.52 9.77
C VAL A 295 9.18 -0.98 10.42
N SER A 296 8.37 -0.02 10.88
CA SER A 296 7.02 -0.28 11.38
C SER A 296 6.01 -0.31 10.24
N GLY A 297 4.99 -1.15 10.37
CA GLY A 297 3.82 -1.15 9.51
C GLY A 297 2.86 0.03 9.73
N GLY A 298 3.25 1.02 10.56
CA GLY A 298 2.44 2.22 10.81
C GLY A 298 1.23 1.97 11.72
N GLY A 299 1.40 1.09 12.70
CA GLY A 299 0.38 0.82 13.71
C GLY A 299 0.30 1.89 14.82
N HIS A 300 -0.52 1.61 15.83
CA HIS A 300 -0.74 2.54 16.93
C HIS A 300 0.45 2.67 17.89
N PHE A 301 1.48 1.83 17.77
CA PHE A 301 2.72 1.97 18.54
C PHE A 301 3.70 2.98 17.94
N GLY A 302 3.31 3.73 16.90
CA GLY A 302 4.13 4.73 16.22
C GLY A 302 4.96 4.20 15.07
N GLY A 303 5.78 5.07 14.48
CA GLY A 303 6.55 4.77 13.27
C GLY A 303 5.68 4.60 12.02
N GLY A 304 6.22 4.02 10.95
CA GLY A 304 5.57 3.92 9.66
C GLY A 304 5.90 5.07 8.73
N MET A 305 5.04 5.29 7.72
CA MET A 305 5.25 6.32 6.71
C MET A 305 4.84 7.70 7.19
N PHE A 306 5.73 8.66 6.96
CA PHE A 306 5.46 10.09 6.95
C PHE A 306 5.56 10.56 5.49
N ILE A 307 4.46 11.06 4.93
CA ILE A 307 4.35 11.32 3.50
C ILE A 307 3.28 12.38 3.24
N ASN A 308 3.38 13.14 2.16
CA ASN A 308 2.37 14.11 1.74
C ASN A 308 1.24 13.44 0.91
N ALA A 309 0.11 14.15 0.74
CA ALA A 309 -1.03 13.60 0.04
C ALA A 309 -0.80 13.42 -1.47
N TYR A 310 0.08 14.22 -2.10
CA TYR A 310 0.42 14.04 -3.51
C TYR A 310 1.15 12.72 -3.75
N ASP A 311 2.11 12.38 -2.90
CA ASP A 311 2.84 11.11 -3.03
C ASP A 311 1.93 9.91 -2.68
N MET A 312 0.99 10.07 -1.74
CA MET A 312 -0.07 9.08 -1.50
C MET A 312 -0.93 8.88 -2.77
N ALA A 313 -1.30 9.96 -3.44
CA ALA A 313 -2.09 9.88 -4.67
C ALA A 313 -1.32 9.25 -5.83
N ARG A 314 0.01 9.46 -5.95
CA ARG A 314 0.87 8.77 -6.92
C ARG A 314 0.86 7.25 -6.68
N PHE A 315 0.96 6.85 -5.41
CA PHE A 315 0.85 5.44 -5.04
C PHE A 315 -0.55 4.88 -5.39
N GLY A 316 -1.61 5.61 -5.10
CA GLY A 316 -2.97 5.22 -5.49
C GLY A 316 -3.13 5.11 -7.02
N LEU A 317 -2.55 6.04 -7.78
CA LEU A 317 -2.58 6.00 -9.24
C LEU A 317 -1.78 4.80 -9.79
N LEU A 318 -0.64 4.44 -9.20
CA LEU A 318 0.11 3.24 -9.55
C LEU A 318 -0.76 1.99 -9.39
N THR A 319 -1.45 1.84 -8.25
CA THR A 319 -2.31 0.67 -8.01
C THR A 319 -3.55 0.68 -8.91
N LEU A 320 -4.15 1.85 -9.16
CA LEU A 320 -5.23 2.03 -10.15
C LEU A 320 -4.82 1.58 -11.55
N ARG A 321 -3.58 1.85 -11.95
CA ARG A 321 -2.98 1.46 -13.22
C ARG A 321 -2.37 0.06 -13.20
N LYS A 322 -2.79 -0.79 -12.26
CA LYS A 322 -2.35 -2.19 -12.14
C LYS A 322 -0.82 -2.34 -12.08
N GLY A 323 -0.18 -1.44 -11.36
CA GLY A 323 1.26 -1.43 -11.17
C GLY A 323 2.07 -0.87 -12.34
N ASN A 324 1.42 -0.39 -13.39
CA ASN A 324 2.07 0.24 -14.54
C ASN A 324 2.21 1.75 -14.31
N TRP A 325 3.34 2.31 -14.68
CA TRP A 325 3.58 3.74 -14.69
C TRP A 325 4.23 4.17 -15.99
N ASN A 326 3.45 4.82 -16.84
CA ASN A 326 3.89 5.36 -18.12
C ASN A 326 4.64 4.32 -18.99
N GLY A 327 4.09 3.12 -19.13
CA GLY A 327 4.66 2.02 -19.91
C GLY A 327 5.68 1.15 -19.16
N LYS A 328 6.09 1.53 -17.96
CA LYS A 328 6.97 0.72 -17.12
C LYS A 328 6.15 -0.06 -16.08
N GLN A 329 6.23 -1.38 -16.09
CA GLN A 329 5.65 -2.22 -15.04
C GLN A 329 6.53 -2.14 -13.80
N ILE A 330 6.03 -1.52 -12.72
CA ILE A 330 6.72 -1.34 -11.44
C ILE A 330 6.38 -2.49 -10.50
N LEU A 331 5.10 -2.78 -10.34
CA LEU A 331 4.57 -3.97 -9.68
C LEU A 331 3.88 -4.83 -10.72
N SER A 332 4.00 -6.14 -10.66
CA SER A 332 3.32 -6.99 -11.63
C SER A 332 1.78 -6.82 -11.55
N GLU A 333 1.11 -6.97 -12.69
CA GLU A 333 -0.36 -7.01 -12.71
C GLU A 333 -0.89 -8.19 -11.86
N ASP A 334 -0.15 -9.31 -11.83
CA ASP A 334 -0.45 -10.46 -10.99
C ASP A 334 -0.44 -10.10 -9.51
N TRP A 335 0.58 -9.33 -9.05
CA TRP A 335 0.63 -8.88 -7.66
C TRP A 335 -0.54 -7.98 -7.29
N ILE A 336 -0.88 -7.01 -8.14
CA ILE A 336 -2.04 -6.13 -7.91
C ILE A 336 -3.33 -6.96 -7.86
N LYS A 337 -3.49 -7.91 -8.78
CA LYS A 337 -4.63 -8.84 -8.80
C LYS A 337 -4.72 -9.64 -7.50
N LYS A 338 -3.62 -10.26 -7.06
CA LYS A 338 -3.57 -11.01 -5.80
C LYS A 338 -3.92 -10.10 -4.60
N SER A 339 -3.38 -8.87 -4.57
CA SER A 339 -3.62 -7.90 -3.50
C SER A 339 -5.08 -7.45 -3.40
N THR A 340 -5.79 -7.40 -4.53
CA THR A 340 -7.21 -7.02 -4.62
C THR A 340 -8.17 -8.21 -4.69
N THR A 341 -7.66 -9.44 -4.58
CA THR A 341 -8.51 -10.64 -4.52
C THR A 341 -8.97 -10.86 -3.07
N PRO A 342 -10.28 -11.01 -2.84
CA PRO A 342 -10.82 -11.29 -1.51
C PRO A 342 -10.20 -12.52 -0.87
N GLY A 343 -9.91 -12.44 0.43
CA GLY A 343 -9.53 -13.62 1.22
C GLY A 343 -10.74 -14.50 1.52
N THR A 344 -10.51 -15.81 1.69
CA THR A 344 -11.59 -16.75 2.06
C THR A 344 -12.11 -16.53 3.48
N VAL A 345 -11.25 -16.01 4.38
CA VAL A 345 -11.58 -15.77 5.79
C VAL A 345 -12.20 -14.38 6.00
N ASN A 346 -11.75 -13.40 5.22
CA ASN A 346 -12.29 -12.04 5.23
C ASN A 346 -12.37 -11.51 3.80
N THR A 347 -13.57 -11.48 3.25
CA THR A 347 -13.84 -11.02 1.87
C THR A 347 -13.67 -9.52 1.68
N GLY A 348 -13.65 -8.75 2.75
CA GLY A 348 -13.41 -7.31 2.76
C GLY A 348 -11.93 -6.94 2.86
N TYR A 349 -11.00 -7.91 2.83
CA TYR A 349 -9.57 -7.65 2.99
C TYR A 349 -8.73 -8.46 2.00
N GLY A 350 -7.91 -7.75 1.25
CA GLY A 350 -6.92 -8.33 0.34
C GLY A 350 -5.57 -8.57 1.02
N PHE A 351 -4.47 -8.17 0.37
CA PHE A 351 -3.14 -8.18 1.00
C PHE A 351 -2.91 -6.87 1.74
N MET A 352 -2.34 -6.94 2.92
CA MET A 352 -1.90 -5.82 3.74
C MET A 352 -2.57 -4.49 3.42
N ASN A 353 -3.66 -4.21 4.09
CA ASN A 353 -4.39 -2.94 4.06
C ASN A 353 -5.03 -2.55 2.72
N TYR A 354 -5.24 -3.52 1.81
CA TYR A 354 -6.21 -3.38 0.74
C TYR A 354 -7.60 -3.72 1.32
N PHE A 355 -8.33 -2.69 1.72
CA PHE A 355 -9.71 -2.83 2.17
C PHE A 355 -10.62 -2.86 0.95
N LEU A 356 -11.24 -4.02 0.71
CA LEU A 356 -12.03 -4.30 -0.47
C LEU A 356 -13.51 -3.98 -0.24
N ASN A 357 -14.15 -3.44 -1.26
CA ASN A 357 -15.58 -3.13 -1.23
C ASN A 357 -16.45 -4.25 -1.85
N THR A 358 -15.99 -5.50 -1.78
CA THR A 358 -16.53 -6.65 -2.51
C THR A 358 -18.04 -6.82 -2.36
N ASP A 359 -18.59 -6.60 -1.16
CA ASP A 359 -20.01 -6.69 -0.85
C ASP A 359 -20.69 -5.31 -0.66
N ARG A 360 -19.99 -4.24 -0.98
CA ARG A 360 -20.40 -2.84 -0.82
C ARG A 360 -20.79 -2.47 0.61
N LYS A 361 -20.26 -3.20 1.60
CA LYS A 361 -20.52 -2.88 3.02
C LYS A 361 -19.64 -1.76 3.53
N LEU A 362 -18.39 -1.70 3.04
CA LEU A 362 -17.43 -0.68 3.50
C LEU A 362 -17.80 0.70 2.96
N TYR A 363 -18.07 0.77 1.65
CA TYR A 363 -18.48 1.99 0.94
C TYR A 363 -19.72 1.70 0.08
N PRO A 364 -20.94 1.80 0.65
CA PRO A 364 -22.18 1.51 -0.08
C PRO A 364 -22.36 2.36 -1.34
N SER A 365 -21.81 3.57 -1.35
CA SER A 365 -21.88 4.51 -2.47
C SER A 365 -20.93 4.15 -3.62
N ALA A 366 -19.92 3.33 -3.38
CA ALA A 366 -18.88 2.99 -4.34
C ALA A 366 -19.17 1.69 -5.10
N PRO A 367 -18.51 1.48 -6.27
CA PRO A 367 -18.53 0.18 -6.94
C PRO A 367 -17.96 -0.94 -6.07
N ALA A 368 -18.40 -2.18 -6.30
CA ALA A 368 -17.88 -3.35 -5.59
C ALA A 368 -16.39 -3.62 -5.90
N SER A 369 -15.91 -3.18 -7.04
CA SER A 369 -14.51 -3.29 -7.46
C SER A 369 -13.58 -2.25 -6.82
N ALA A 370 -14.14 -1.22 -6.16
CA ALA A 370 -13.35 -0.21 -5.47
C ALA A 370 -12.66 -0.78 -4.22
N TYR A 371 -11.54 -0.18 -3.85
CA TYR A 371 -10.83 -0.51 -2.62
C TYR A 371 -10.19 0.74 -2.02
N ALA A 372 -9.74 0.65 -0.79
CA ALA A 372 -9.01 1.73 -0.16
C ALA A 372 -7.83 1.21 0.68
N HIS A 373 -6.78 2.03 0.77
CA HIS A 373 -5.70 1.90 1.73
C HIS A 373 -6.02 2.85 2.88
N ILE A 374 -6.16 2.32 4.10
CA ILE A 374 -6.69 3.10 5.22
C ILE A 374 -5.71 3.11 6.39
N GLY A 375 -5.54 4.28 6.99
CA GLY A 375 -4.82 4.48 8.24
C GLY A 375 -5.67 5.24 9.26
N ASN A 376 -5.30 5.13 10.52
CA ASN A 376 -5.99 5.81 11.62
C ASN A 376 -6.14 7.32 11.36
N GLY A 377 -7.23 7.93 11.84
CA GLY A 377 -7.57 9.33 11.55
C GLY A 377 -8.03 9.54 10.10
N THR A 378 -8.51 8.49 9.45
CA THR A 378 -8.98 8.47 8.05
C THR A 378 -7.90 9.03 7.09
N ASN A 379 -6.66 8.54 7.26
CA ASN A 379 -5.70 8.64 6.19
C ASN A 379 -6.06 7.59 5.15
N ALA A 380 -6.70 8.00 4.07
CA ALA A 380 -7.24 7.08 3.08
C ALA A 380 -6.75 7.40 1.67
N ILE A 381 -6.46 6.35 0.90
CA ILE A 381 -6.30 6.40 -0.56
C ILE A 381 -7.41 5.50 -1.11
N TYR A 382 -8.50 6.10 -1.55
CA TYR A 382 -9.59 5.40 -2.23
C TYR A 382 -9.25 5.26 -3.71
N VAL A 383 -9.46 4.08 -4.27
CA VAL A 383 -9.14 3.71 -5.64
C VAL A 383 -10.35 3.09 -6.31
N ASP A 384 -10.77 3.70 -7.42
CA ASP A 384 -11.95 3.29 -8.19
C ASP A 384 -11.60 3.17 -9.67
N ALA A 385 -11.38 1.94 -10.12
CA ALA A 385 -11.02 1.65 -11.51
C ALA A 385 -12.18 1.83 -12.50
N GLU A 386 -13.42 1.65 -12.05
CA GLU A 386 -14.60 1.82 -12.93
C GLU A 386 -14.83 3.27 -13.31
N ASN A 387 -14.46 4.20 -12.43
CA ASN A 387 -14.64 5.63 -12.61
C ASN A 387 -13.33 6.37 -12.89
N ASP A 388 -12.20 5.67 -12.88
CA ASP A 388 -10.85 6.24 -13.08
C ASP A 388 -10.54 7.36 -12.05
N ILE A 389 -10.78 7.04 -10.75
CA ILE A 389 -10.63 7.97 -9.63
C ILE A 389 -9.60 7.45 -8.63
N VAL A 390 -8.76 8.37 -8.14
CA VAL A 390 -8.07 8.26 -6.86
C VAL A 390 -8.49 9.43 -5.99
N LEU A 391 -8.94 9.14 -4.77
CA LEU A 391 -9.29 10.15 -3.77
C LEU A 391 -8.36 9.94 -2.56
N VAL A 392 -7.60 10.96 -2.21
CA VAL A 392 -6.86 10.99 -0.95
C VAL A 392 -7.59 11.88 0.02
N ALA A 393 -7.93 11.34 1.19
CA ALA A 393 -8.50 12.08 2.31
C ALA A 393 -7.65 11.86 3.55
N ARG A 394 -7.42 12.93 4.31
CA ARG A 394 -6.67 12.90 5.56
C ARG A 394 -7.42 13.66 6.64
N TRP A 395 -7.46 13.06 7.84
CA TRP A 395 -7.95 13.67 9.06
C TRP A 395 -9.42 14.11 9.02
N ILE A 396 -10.27 13.33 8.36
CA ILE A 396 -11.72 13.45 8.46
C ILE A 396 -12.28 12.37 9.41
N GLU A 397 -13.52 12.54 9.88
CA GLU A 397 -14.20 11.48 10.64
C GLU A 397 -14.34 10.21 9.82
N ASP A 398 -14.04 9.06 10.41
CA ASP A 398 -14.03 7.75 9.72
C ASP A 398 -15.38 7.45 9.04
N LYS A 399 -16.48 7.67 9.75
CA LYS A 399 -17.85 7.51 9.23
C LYS A 399 -18.20 8.45 8.06
N SER A 400 -17.38 9.46 7.78
CA SER A 400 -17.63 10.46 6.74
C SER A 400 -17.03 10.07 5.39
N LEU A 401 -16.18 9.04 5.33
CA LEU A 401 -15.47 8.72 4.09
C LEU A 401 -16.43 8.27 2.97
N ASP A 402 -17.42 7.43 3.25
CA ASP A 402 -18.43 7.04 2.25
C ASP A 402 -19.25 8.24 1.77
N GLY A 403 -19.63 9.14 2.67
CA GLY A 403 -20.34 10.37 2.33
C GLY A 403 -19.52 11.32 1.46
N LEU A 404 -18.19 11.34 1.60
CA LEU A 404 -17.28 12.06 0.71
C LEU A 404 -17.21 11.39 -0.66
N ILE A 405 -17.03 10.07 -0.70
CA ILE A 405 -17.03 9.26 -1.93
C ILE A 405 -18.34 9.48 -2.71
N GLN A 406 -19.48 9.42 -2.04
CA GLN A 406 -20.80 9.64 -2.65
C GLN A 406 -20.87 10.99 -3.38
N ARG A 407 -20.38 12.07 -2.76
CA ARG A 407 -20.38 13.42 -3.35
C ARG A 407 -19.45 13.51 -4.55
N VAL A 408 -18.28 12.89 -4.47
CA VAL A 408 -17.32 12.85 -5.58
C VAL A 408 -17.90 12.08 -6.76
N LEU A 409 -18.48 10.90 -6.52
CA LEU A 409 -19.13 10.10 -7.56
C LEU A 409 -20.36 10.81 -8.15
N GLY A 410 -21.12 11.53 -7.31
CA GLY A 410 -22.26 12.34 -7.76
C GLY A 410 -21.89 13.52 -8.66
N ALA A 411 -20.61 13.93 -8.70
CA ALA A 411 -20.12 14.97 -9.57
C ALA A 411 -19.67 14.45 -10.95
N LEU A 412 -19.63 13.12 -11.14
CA LEU A 412 -19.26 12.54 -12.44
C LEU A 412 -20.34 12.82 -13.49
N PRO A 413 -19.94 12.93 -14.78
CA PRO A 413 -20.91 13.03 -15.85
C PRO A 413 -21.77 11.75 -15.91
N ASN A 414 -23.05 11.91 -16.24
CA ASN A 414 -23.91 10.76 -16.46
C ASN A 414 -23.30 9.82 -17.50
N LYS A 415 -23.20 8.54 -17.16
CA LYS A 415 -22.85 7.52 -18.16
C LYS A 415 -24.04 7.39 -19.12
N HIS A 416 -23.91 7.88 -20.35
CA HIS A 416 -24.87 7.67 -21.43
C HIS A 416 -24.76 6.25 -21.97
#